data_bc0fae499eae484e3fd9ea7ed8dbe0de
#
_entry.id   bc0fae499eae484e3fd9ea7ed8dbe0de
#
_cell.length_a   1.000
_cell.length_b   1.000
_cell.length_c   1.000
_cell.angle_alpha   90.00
_cell.angle_beta   90.00
_cell.angle_gamma   90.00
#
_symmetry.space_group_name_H-M   'P 1'
#
loop_
_entity.id
_entity.type
_entity.pdbx_description
1 polymer ?
#
loop_
_entity_poly.entity_id
_entity_poly.type
_entity_poly.pdbx_seq_one_letter_code
_entity_poly.pdbx_strand_id
1 'polypeptide(L)'
;MSPATLPAPASSLVLYLHPYDGSPGAYVHDAAELRAVLVRFAARGTEEWEVDVIDGEHGRLMECAARCMPADELFKLDGMLDHGNAPSAFYLLSVQGMRPACADELLDCAESVPLYHGHAEEYAEEYACERYNIPASLAPYVNFDALARDMLCGDIDEFTYKGEFYVVTDTTLR
;
A
#
# COMPACT_ATOMS: atom_id res chain seq x y z
N MET A 1 3.78 -5.62 38.61
CA MET A 1 2.85 -6.33 37.72
C MET A 1 3.14 -5.81 36.31
N SER A 2 3.80 -6.60 35.49
CA SER A 2 4.03 -6.25 34.07
C SER A 2 2.72 -6.35 33.30
N PRO A 3 2.39 -5.39 32.43
CA PRO A 3 1.23 -5.52 31.55
C PRO A 3 1.46 -6.71 30.61
N ALA A 4 0.48 -7.61 30.58
CA ALA A 4 0.46 -8.69 29.59
C ALA A 4 0.33 -8.04 28.19
N THR A 5 1.34 -8.19 27.35
CA THR A 5 1.28 -7.83 25.94
C THR A 5 0.21 -8.72 25.31
N LEU A 6 -0.89 -8.12 24.86
CA LEU A 6 -1.88 -8.83 24.04
C LEU A 6 -1.15 -9.36 22.81
N PRO A 7 -1.39 -10.63 22.39
CA PRO A 7 -0.85 -11.13 21.14
C PRO A 7 -1.34 -10.22 20.00
N ALA A 8 -0.45 -9.86 19.08
CA ALA A 8 -0.82 -9.16 17.86
C ALA A 8 -1.95 -9.95 17.17
N PRO A 9 -2.94 -9.26 16.57
CA PRO A 9 -3.98 -9.95 15.82
C PRO A 9 -3.30 -10.85 14.78
N ALA A 10 -3.77 -12.09 14.66
CA ALA A 10 -3.27 -13.00 13.66
C ALA A 10 -3.47 -12.34 12.29
N SER A 11 -2.42 -12.29 11.47
CA SER A 11 -2.49 -11.81 10.08
C SER A 11 -3.68 -12.47 9.37
N SER A 12 -4.47 -11.66 8.68
CA SER A 12 -5.57 -12.18 7.84
C SER A 12 -5.08 -12.59 6.45
N LEU A 13 -3.79 -12.35 6.17
CA LEU A 13 -3.20 -12.62 4.87
C LEU A 13 -3.12 -14.12 4.57
N VAL A 14 -3.68 -14.52 3.44
CA VAL A 14 -3.60 -15.88 2.91
C VAL A 14 -2.88 -15.84 1.58
N LEU A 15 -1.76 -16.53 1.49
CA LEU A 15 -1.00 -16.69 0.25
C LEU A 15 -1.17 -18.12 -0.29
N TYR A 16 -1.10 -18.26 -1.61
CA TYR A 16 -0.97 -19.55 -2.28
C TYR A 16 0.36 -19.58 -3.06
N LEU A 17 1.16 -20.59 -2.80
CA LEU A 17 2.41 -20.83 -3.52
C LEU A 17 2.16 -21.82 -4.64
N HIS A 18 2.37 -21.39 -5.88
CA HIS A 18 2.13 -22.17 -7.08
C HIS A 18 3.47 -22.60 -7.72
N PRO A 19 3.90 -23.87 -7.57
CA PRO A 19 5.12 -24.38 -8.21
C PRO A 19 5.01 -24.42 -9.72
N TYR A 20 6.07 -24.00 -10.45
CA TYR A 20 6.10 -24.07 -11.91
C TYR A 20 6.36 -25.49 -12.47
N ASP A 21 6.82 -26.41 -11.63
CA ASP A 21 7.07 -27.81 -12.01
C ASP A 21 5.79 -28.68 -12.16
N GLY A 22 4.62 -28.07 -11.93
CA GLY A 22 3.33 -28.75 -11.98
C GLY A 22 3.01 -29.57 -10.72
N SER A 23 3.85 -29.53 -9.70
CA SER A 23 3.55 -30.16 -8.41
C SER A 23 2.42 -29.39 -7.66
N PRO A 24 1.72 -30.03 -6.70
CA PRO A 24 0.69 -29.37 -5.94
C PRO A 24 1.24 -28.18 -5.16
N GLY A 25 0.59 -27.03 -5.30
CA GLY A 25 0.84 -25.83 -4.51
C GLY A 25 0.35 -25.95 -3.06
N ALA A 26 0.47 -24.88 -2.32
CA ALA A 26 0.07 -24.85 -0.92
C ALA A 26 -0.43 -23.47 -0.47
N TYR A 27 -1.49 -23.47 0.33
CA TYR A 27 -1.90 -22.29 1.08
C TYR A 27 -1.00 -22.09 2.30
N VAL A 28 -0.73 -20.85 2.64
CA VAL A 28 0.04 -20.45 3.82
C VAL A 28 -0.63 -19.23 4.47
N HIS A 29 -0.72 -19.24 5.78
CA HIS A 29 -1.43 -18.22 6.58
C HIS A 29 -0.47 -17.44 7.49
N ASP A 30 0.76 -17.90 7.60
CA ASP A 30 1.81 -17.25 8.38
C ASP A 30 3.22 -17.64 7.91
N ALA A 31 4.21 -16.94 8.46
CA ALA A 31 5.62 -17.18 8.12
C ALA A 31 6.15 -18.56 8.59
N ALA A 32 5.51 -19.22 9.56
CA ALA A 32 5.92 -20.55 10.02
C ALA A 32 5.44 -21.62 9.03
N GLU A 33 4.18 -21.51 8.56
CA GLU A 33 3.63 -22.37 7.51
C GLU A 33 4.41 -22.20 6.19
N LEU A 34 4.73 -20.94 5.83
CA LEU A 34 5.57 -20.66 4.66
C LEU A 34 6.89 -21.43 4.71
N ARG A 35 7.63 -21.33 5.82
CA ARG A 35 8.90 -22.08 5.99
C ARG A 35 8.72 -23.58 5.86
N ALA A 36 7.66 -24.14 6.45
CA ALA A 36 7.35 -25.57 6.36
C ALA A 36 7.03 -26.00 4.91
N VAL A 37 6.33 -25.15 4.14
CA VAL A 37 6.04 -25.37 2.71
C VAL A 37 7.34 -25.35 1.90
N LEU A 38 8.18 -24.34 2.09
CA LEU A 38 9.45 -24.19 1.37
C LEU A 38 10.41 -25.37 1.62
N VAL A 39 10.46 -25.89 2.86
CA VAL A 39 11.22 -27.11 3.16
C VAL A 39 10.68 -28.31 2.37
N ARG A 40 9.36 -28.46 2.25
CA ARG A 40 8.73 -29.52 1.45
C ARG A 40 9.00 -29.36 -0.05
N PHE A 41 9.02 -28.14 -0.56
CA PHE A 41 9.34 -27.85 -1.95
C PHE A 41 10.79 -28.23 -2.25
N ALA A 42 11.73 -27.78 -1.42
CA ALA A 42 13.15 -28.13 -1.55
C ALA A 42 13.38 -29.66 -1.50
N ALA A 43 12.69 -30.37 -0.61
CA ALA A 43 12.80 -31.84 -0.53
C ALA A 43 12.29 -32.58 -1.77
N ARG A 44 11.45 -31.94 -2.60
CA ARG A 44 10.95 -32.48 -3.87
C ARG A 44 11.73 -31.98 -5.09
N GLY A 45 12.69 -31.06 -4.89
CA GLY A 45 13.44 -30.44 -5.97
C GLY A 45 12.66 -29.32 -6.68
N THR A 46 11.61 -28.78 -6.09
CA THR A 46 10.90 -27.59 -6.59
C THR A 46 11.76 -26.36 -6.31
N GLU A 47 12.26 -25.73 -7.35
CA GLU A 47 13.18 -24.57 -7.26
C GLU A 47 12.47 -23.23 -7.49
N GLU A 48 11.36 -23.24 -8.23
CA GLU A 48 10.64 -22.02 -8.63
C GLU A 48 9.16 -22.12 -8.35
N TRP A 49 8.58 -21.04 -7.85
CA TRP A 49 7.13 -20.89 -7.59
C TRP A 49 6.70 -19.45 -7.73
N GLU A 50 5.41 -19.25 -7.96
CA GLU A 50 4.71 -17.97 -7.93
C GLU A 50 3.93 -17.82 -6.62
N VAL A 51 3.70 -16.58 -6.20
CA VAL A 51 2.92 -16.25 -5.00
C VAL A 51 1.66 -15.52 -5.43
N ASP A 52 0.50 -16.10 -5.12
CA ASP A 52 -0.81 -15.48 -5.28
C ASP A 52 -1.33 -15.02 -3.92
N VAL A 53 -1.85 -13.80 -3.87
CA VAL A 53 -2.57 -13.29 -2.71
C VAL A 53 -4.03 -13.72 -2.82
N ILE A 54 -4.49 -14.54 -1.89
CA ILE A 54 -5.85 -15.14 -1.93
C ILE A 54 -6.83 -14.35 -1.08
N ASP A 55 -6.40 -13.90 0.11
CA ASP A 55 -7.22 -13.13 1.05
C ASP A 55 -6.33 -12.24 1.92
N GLY A 56 -6.91 -11.19 2.48
CA GLY A 56 -6.23 -10.26 3.38
C GLY A 56 -6.88 -8.90 3.38
N GLU A 57 -6.74 -8.18 4.49
CA GLU A 57 -7.30 -6.83 4.66
C GLU A 57 -6.80 -5.85 3.58
N HIS A 58 -5.52 -5.98 3.19
CA HIS A 58 -4.85 -5.10 2.23
C HIS A 58 -4.61 -5.80 0.87
N GLY A 59 -5.52 -6.68 0.42
CA GLY A 59 -5.34 -7.58 -0.71
C GLY A 59 -4.71 -6.95 -1.95
N ARG A 60 -5.25 -5.83 -2.49
CA ARG A 60 -4.68 -5.15 -3.66
C ARG A 60 -3.26 -4.61 -3.44
N LEU A 61 -2.96 -4.10 -2.24
CA LEU A 61 -1.61 -3.66 -1.90
C LEU A 61 -0.67 -4.86 -1.88
N MET A 62 -1.09 -5.95 -1.25
CA MET A 62 -0.30 -7.18 -1.15
C MET A 62 -0.06 -7.82 -2.52
N GLU A 63 -1.03 -7.77 -3.45
CA GLU A 63 -0.84 -8.18 -4.86
C GLU A 63 0.25 -7.35 -5.56
N CYS A 64 0.31 -6.04 -5.30
CA CYS A 64 1.36 -5.19 -5.83
C CYS A 64 2.72 -5.54 -5.21
N ALA A 65 2.77 -5.75 -3.90
CA ALA A 65 3.98 -6.10 -3.17
C ALA A 65 4.52 -7.49 -3.58
N ALA A 66 3.65 -8.47 -3.81
CA ALA A 66 4.03 -9.83 -4.23
C ALA A 66 4.81 -9.88 -5.56
N ARG A 67 4.71 -8.82 -6.38
CA ARG A 67 5.47 -8.72 -7.64
C ARG A 67 6.94 -8.33 -7.45
N CYS A 68 7.33 -7.87 -6.28
CA CYS A 68 8.68 -7.36 -6.02
C CYS A 68 9.28 -7.83 -4.69
N MET A 69 8.49 -8.36 -3.77
CA MET A 69 8.93 -8.82 -2.45
C MET A 69 8.83 -10.34 -2.32
N PRO A 70 9.72 -10.99 -1.55
CA PRO A 70 9.59 -12.39 -1.19
C PRO A 70 8.41 -12.61 -0.22
N ALA A 71 7.87 -13.83 -0.18
CA ALA A 71 6.65 -14.16 0.57
C ALA A 71 6.75 -13.92 2.10
N ASP A 72 7.93 -14.08 2.68
CA ASP A 72 8.17 -13.80 4.11
C ASP A 72 8.07 -12.31 4.44
N GLU A 73 8.52 -11.43 3.54
CA GLU A 73 8.36 -9.99 3.67
C GLU A 73 6.90 -9.55 3.52
N LEU A 74 6.06 -10.29 2.76
CA LEU A 74 4.63 -9.99 2.68
C LEU A 74 3.93 -10.19 4.03
N PHE A 75 4.21 -11.27 4.77
CA PHE A 75 3.66 -11.45 6.12
C PHE A 75 4.14 -10.38 7.10
N LYS A 76 5.39 -9.95 6.97
CA LYS A 76 5.94 -8.86 7.77
C LYS A 76 5.23 -7.54 7.45
N LEU A 77 5.07 -7.22 6.16
CA LEU A 77 4.36 -6.04 5.69
C LEU A 77 2.92 -6.00 6.20
N ASP A 78 2.16 -7.10 6.04
CA ASP A 78 0.77 -7.20 6.52
C ASP A 78 0.65 -6.89 8.02
N GLY A 79 1.60 -7.38 8.82
CA GLY A 79 1.64 -7.11 10.27
C GLY A 79 2.04 -5.68 10.65
N MET A 80 2.58 -4.88 9.73
CA MET A 80 3.03 -3.50 9.95
C MET A 80 2.11 -2.45 9.31
N LEU A 81 1.23 -2.88 8.39
CA LEU A 81 0.26 -1.99 7.75
C LEU A 81 -0.83 -1.57 8.72
N ASP A 82 -1.18 -0.30 8.65
CA ASP A 82 -2.31 0.30 9.34
C ASP A 82 -3.05 1.29 8.42
N HIS A 83 -4.12 1.91 8.92
CA HIS A 83 -4.90 2.87 8.15
C HIS A 83 -4.11 4.13 7.76
N GLY A 84 -3.03 4.45 8.47
CA GLY A 84 -2.22 5.64 8.21
C GLY A 84 -1.19 5.42 7.11
N ASN A 85 -0.51 4.27 7.09
CA ASN A 85 0.58 3.99 6.16
C ASN A 85 0.17 3.20 4.90
N ALA A 86 -0.93 2.43 4.96
CA ALA A 86 -1.36 1.60 3.85
C ALA A 86 -1.71 2.38 2.56
N PRO A 87 -2.39 3.55 2.58
CA PRO A 87 -2.62 4.32 1.36
C PRO A 87 -1.32 4.80 0.71
N SER A 88 -0.35 5.30 1.49
CA SER A 88 0.96 5.72 0.99
C SER A 88 1.75 4.56 0.37
N ALA A 89 1.78 3.41 1.05
CA ALA A 89 2.44 2.21 0.54
C ALA A 89 1.79 1.72 -0.76
N PHE A 90 0.45 1.76 -0.86
CA PHE A 90 -0.27 1.42 -2.09
C PHE A 90 0.06 2.38 -3.22
N TYR A 91 0.12 3.69 -2.97
CA TYR A 91 0.51 4.68 -3.96
C TYR A 91 1.91 4.41 -4.53
N LEU A 92 2.89 4.18 -3.65
CA LEU A 92 4.26 3.90 -4.07
C LEU A 92 4.37 2.66 -4.97
N LEU A 93 3.67 1.58 -4.62
CA LEU A 93 3.69 0.33 -5.37
C LEU A 93 2.90 0.40 -6.67
N SER A 94 1.68 0.97 -6.64
CA SER A 94 0.72 0.86 -7.74
C SER A 94 0.77 2.02 -8.73
N VAL A 95 1.03 3.24 -8.25
CA VAL A 95 1.03 4.46 -9.08
C VAL A 95 2.46 4.83 -9.47
N GLN A 96 3.36 4.91 -8.48
CA GLN A 96 4.77 5.23 -8.75
C GLN A 96 5.56 4.04 -9.33
N GLY A 97 5.07 2.81 -9.16
CA GLY A 97 5.74 1.61 -9.65
C GLY A 97 7.02 1.28 -8.89
N MET A 98 7.14 1.74 -7.63
CA MET A 98 8.26 1.39 -6.76
C MET A 98 8.38 -0.13 -6.61
N ARG A 99 9.59 -0.63 -6.52
CA ARG A 99 9.89 -2.07 -6.34
C ARG A 99 10.82 -2.28 -5.15
N PRO A 100 10.34 -2.11 -3.93
CA PRO A 100 11.12 -2.29 -2.72
C PRO A 100 11.48 -3.77 -2.53
N ALA A 101 12.67 -4.03 -1.99
CA ALA A 101 13.12 -5.39 -1.73
C ALA A 101 12.55 -5.99 -0.44
N CYS A 102 12.09 -5.15 0.49
CA CYS A 102 11.56 -5.56 1.79
C CYS A 102 10.49 -4.60 2.31
N ALA A 103 9.75 -5.05 3.33
CA ALA A 103 8.68 -4.28 3.97
C ALA A 103 9.16 -2.98 4.61
N ASP A 104 10.31 -3.00 5.29
CA ASP A 104 10.86 -1.81 5.96
C ASP A 104 11.16 -0.70 4.95
N GLU A 105 11.80 -1.02 3.82
CA GLU A 105 12.09 -0.05 2.76
C GLU A 105 10.82 0.63 2.23
N LEU A 106 9.75 -0.16 2.01
CA LEU A 106 8.47 0.39 1.56
C LEU A 106 7.87 1.33 2.60
N LEU A 107 7.86 0.94 3.87
CA LEU A 107 7.23 1.72 4.93
C LEU A 107 8.01 2.98 5.27
N ASP A 108 9.35 2.92 5.28
CA ASP A 108 10.21 4.09 5.44
C ASP A 108 9.93 5.14 4.34
N CYS A 109 9.75 4.69 3.09
CA CYS A 109 9.35 5.58 2.00
C CYS A 109 7.91 6.08 2.16
N ALA A 110 6.98 5.23 2.59
CA ALA A 110 5.57 5.57 2.77
C ALA A 110 5.35 6.67 3.83
N GLU A 111 6.16 6.70 4.89
CA GLU A 111 6.12 7.75 5.92
C GLU A 111 6.44 9.14 5.36
N SER A 112 7.19 9.22 4.26
CA SER A 112 7.56 10.49 3.64
C SER A 112 6.55 11.01 2.62
N VAL A 113 5.53 10.22 2.25
CA VAL A 113 4.51 10.61 1.26
C VAL A 113 3.47 11.51 1.91
N PRO A 114 3.39 12.80 1.53
CA PRO A 114 2.39 13.70 2.08
C PRO A 114 1.02 13.41 1.46
N LEU A 115 0.08 12.91 2.27
CA LEU A 115 -1.26 12.55 1.85
C LEU A 115 -2.32 13.52 2.40
N TYR A 116 -3.25 13.88 1.54
CA TYR A 116 -4.53 14.47 1.89
C TYR A 116 -5.63 13.42 1.66
N HIS A 117 -6.56 13.27 2.61
CA HIS A 117 -7.70 12.36 2.51
C HIS A 117 -8.90 13.11 1.96
N GLY A 118 -9.29 12.85 0.72
CA GLY A 118 -10.36 13.51 0.00
C GLY A 118 -10.06 13.63 -1.49
N HIS A 119 -10.91 14.36 -2.21
CA HIS A 119 -10.76 14.63 -3.63
C HIS A 119 -9.78 15.78 -3.91
N ALA A 120 -9.19 15.77 -5.11
CA ALA A 120 -8.30 16.85 -5.56
C ALA A 120 -8.99 18.24 -5.55
N GLU A 121 -10.30 18.31 -5.79
CA GLU A 121 -11.07 19.55 -5.71
C GLU A 121 -11.15 20.10 -4.29
N GLU A 122 -11.38 19.24 -3.29
CA GLU A 122 -11.42 19.60 -1.88
C GLU A 122 -10.04 20.08 -1.41
N TYR A 123 -8.99 19.37 -1.80
CA TYR A 123 -7.62 19.80 -1.54
C TYR A 123 -7.29 21.15 -2.19
N ALA A 124 -7.68 21.35 -3.46
CA ALA A 124 -7.42 22.61 -4.17
C ALA A 124 -8.15 23.80 -3.52
N GLU A 125 -9.38 23.60 -3.00
CA GLU A 125 -10.10 24.60 -2.25
C GLU A 125 -9.38 24.98 -0.96
N GLU A 126 -8.99 23.97 -0.15
CA GLU A 126 -8.27 24.18 1.11
C GLU A 126 -6.92 24.88 0.86
N TYR A 127 -6.13 24.36 -0.07
CA TYR A 127 -4.84 24.92 -0.47
C TYR A 127 -4.96 26.39 -0.92
N ALA A 128 -5.93 26.70 -1.80
CA ALA A 128 -6.08 28.05 -2.33
C ALA A 128 -6.59 29.03 -1.24
N CYS A 129 -7.52 28.59 -0.41
CA CYS A 129 -8.02 29.40 0.70
C CYS A 129 -6.92 29.77 1.69
N GLU A 130 -6.06 28.81 2.04
CA GLU A 130 -4.91 29.05 2.92
C GLU A 130 -3.82 29.90 2.25
N ARG A 131 -3.41 29.51 1.04
CA ARG A 131 -2.26 30.10 0.34
C ARG A 131 -2.52 31.54 -0.08
N TYR A 132 -3.76 31.83 -0.55
CA TYR A 132 -4.13 33.14 -1.10
C TYR A 132 -5.01 33.95 -0.16
N ASN A 133 -5.28 33.47 1.06
CA ASN A 133 -6.17 34.11 2.05
C ASN A 133 -7.53 34.49 1.46
N ILE A 134 -8.16 33.57 0.72
CA ILE A 134 -9.44 33.82 0.07
C ILE A 134 -10.52 33.99 1.14
N PRO A 135 -11.20 35.16 1.22
CA PRO A 135 -12.30 35.32 2.17
C PRO A 135 -13.44 34.34 1.89
N ALA A 136 -14.04 33.79 2.95
CA ALA A 136 -15.16 32.85 2.82
C ALA A 136 -16.33 33.39 1.97
N SER A 137 -16.52 34.73 1.90
CA SER A 137 -17.52 35.35 1.04
C SER A 137 -17.18 35.29 -0.46
N LEU A 138 -15.93 35.05 -0.82
CA LEU A 138 -15.48 34.96 -2.22
C LEU A 138 -15.25 33.51 -2.65
N ALA A 139 -15.05 32.57 -1.71
CA ALA A 139 -14.82 31.16 -2.05
C ALA A 139 -15.88 30.58 -3.02
N PRO A 140 -17.20 30.85 -2.88
CA PRO A 140 -18.20 30.35 -3.83
C PRO A 140 -18.06 30.84 -5.28
N TYR A 141 -17.25 31.86 -5.52
CA TYR A 141 -17.01 32.42 -6.86
C TYR A 141 -15.70 31.96 -7.49
N VAL A 142 -14.91 31.18 -6.75
CA VAL A 142 -13.65 30.60 -7.27
C VAL A 142 -13.95 29.25 -7.93
N ASN A 143 -13.31 28.99 -9.06
CA ASN A 143 -13.44 27.72 -9.77
C ASN A 143 -12.35 26.76 -9.29
N PHE A 144 -12.59 26.10 -8.14
CA PHE A 144 -11.64 25.14 -7.55
C PHE A 144 -11.48 23.88 -8.38
N ASP A 145 -12.50 23.45 -9.15
CA ASP A 145 -12.41 22.33 -10.08
C ASP A 145 -11.39 22.59 -11.22
N ALA A 146 -11.35 23.83 -11.71
CA ALA A 146 -10.32 24.21 -12.69
C ALA A 146 -8.92 24.21 -12.07
N LEU A 147 -8.79 24.72 -10.84
CA LEU A 147 -7.51 24.70 -10.12
C LEU A 147 -7.04 23.26 -9.84
N ALA A 148 -7.93 22.38 -9.38
CA ALA A 148 -7.61 20.97 -9.14
C ALA A 148 -7.10 20.28 -10.41
N ARG A 149 -7.75 20.52 -11.56
CA ARG A 149 -7.31 19.99 -12.86
C ARG A 149 -5.92 20.48 -13.26
N ASP A 150 -5.64 21.75 -13.01
CA ASP A 150 -4.31 22.30 -13.30
C ASP A 150 -3.24 21.67 -12.38
N MET A 151 -3.53 21.51 -11.08
CA MET A 151 -2.63 20.86 -10.12
C MET A 151 -2.38 19.39 -10.47
N LEU A 152 -3.40 18.64 -10.92
CA LEU A 152 -3.26 17.26 -11.39
C LEU A 152 -2.38 17.10 -12.64
N CYS A 153 -2.07 18.20 -13.34
CA CYS A 153 -1.14 18.18 -14.48
C CYS A 153 0.34 18.03 -14.07
N GLY A 154 0.67 18.03 -12.78
CA GLY A 154 2.05 17.81 -12.36
C GLY A 154 2.39 18.07 -10.90
N ASP A 155 1.52 18.75 -10.16
CA ASP A 155 1.80 19.15 -8.79
C ASP A 155 1.29 18.11 -7.76
N ILE A 156 0.18 17.43 -8.07
CA ILE A 156 -0.47 16.46 -7.22
C ILE A 156 -0.88 15.22 -8.00
N ASP A 157 -1.05 14.07 -7.30
CA ASP A 157 -1.65 12.85 -7.85
C ASP A 157 -2.88 12.47 -7.02
N GLU A 158 -4.01 12.16 -7.67
CA GLU A 158 -5.19 11.60 -7.02
C GLU A 158 -5.27 10.09 -7.29
N PHE A 159 -5.57 9.30 -6.26
CA PHE A 159 -5.77 7.86 -6.38
C PHE A 159 -6.84 7.35 -5.42
N THR A 160 -7.28 6.11 -5.65
CA THR A 160 -8.29 5.46 -4.80
C THR A 160 -7.70 4.23 -4.13
N TYR A 161 -7.88 4.14 -2.80
CA TYR A 161 -7.52 2.97 -2.02
C TYR A 161 -8.70 2.55 -1.11
N LYS A 162 -9.10 1.28 -1.14
CA LYS A 162 -10.26 0.73 -0.42
C LYS A 162 -11.58 1.53 -0.60
N GLY A 163 -11.74 2.19 -1.75
CA GLY A 163 -12.94 2.99 -2.07
C GLY A 163 -12.90 4.43 -1.55
N GLU A 164 -11.85 4.83 -0.86
CA GLU A 164 -11.59 6.19 -0.41
C GLU A 164 -10.62 6.90 -1.35
N PHE A 165 -10.77 8.23 -1.48
CA PHE A 165 -9.93 9.06 -2.33
C PHE A 165 -8.81 9.69 -1.51
N TYR A 166 -7.63 9.74 -2.11
CA TYR A 166 -6.43 10.33 -1.53
C TYR A 166 -5.71 11.17 -2.55
N VAL A 167 -5.11 12.27 -2.11
CA VAL A 167 -4.27 13.14 -2.93
C VAL A 167 -2.86 13.15 -2.36
N VAL A 168 -1.87 12.84 -3.20
CA VAL A 168 -0.46 13.09 -2.89
C VAL A 168 -0.17 14.54 -3.21
N THR A 169 0.22 15.32 -2.20
CA THR A 169 0.34 16.78 -2.30
C THR A 169 1.73 17.26 -2.72
N ASP A 170 2.69 16.35 -2.87
CA ASP A 170 4.02 16.63 -3.42
C ASP A 170 4.50 15.45 -4.26
N THR A 171 4.48 15.60 -5.58
CA THR A 171 4.94 14.59 -6.54
C THR A 171 6.44 14.66 -6.84
N THR A 172 7.18 15.60 -6.21
CA THR A 172 8.63 15.77 -6.43
C THR A 172 9.49 14.65 -5.80
N LEU A 173 8.88 13.76 -5.04
CA LEU A 173 9.50 12.55 -4.46
C LEU A 173 9.87 11.47 -5.50
N ARG A 174 9.96 11.86 -6.79
CA ARG A 174 10.32 10.96 -7.91
C ARG A 174 11.82 10.73 -8.01
#